data_44f84a22710d08f2644b0787ac8a7624
#
_entry.id   44f84a22710d08f2644b0787ac8a7624
#
_cell.length_a   1.000
_cell.length_b   1.000
_cell.length_c   1.000
_cell.angle_alpha   90.00
_cell.angle_beta   90.00
_cell.angle_gamma   90.00
#
_symmetry.space_group_name_H-M   'P 1'
#
loop_
_entity.id
_entity.type
_entity.pdbx_description
1 polymer ?
#
loop_
_entity_poly.entity_id
_entity_poly.type
_entity_poly.pdbx_seq_one_letter_code
_entity_poly.pdbx_strand_id
1 'polypeptide(L)'
;QPVYSMSREKMGLYALYMSTLGNMPDLFAGKPHASQIKDPLLYDVPEEYKQADPQFGKLIEEAEKYLGYPYVWGGASPSTSFDCSGFVCWVINNCGNGWNVGRTTADGLRSYCSYVSPSDAKPGDLIIFQGNYDTPGSSHVGIYVGNNMMIHCGNPIQYTSIASSYWQQHFMAFGRLH
;
A
#
# COMPACT_ATOMS: atom_id res chain seq x y z
N GLN A 1 18.47 -13.60 7.34
CA GLN A 1 17.57 -13.32 8.48
C GLN A 1 16.19 -12.98 7.96
N PRO A 2 15.11 -13.45 8.61
CA PRO A 2 13.77 -13.00 8.25
C PRO A 2 13.65 -11.46 8.40
N VAL A 3 12.91 -10.82 7.48
CA VAL A 3 12.78 -9.35 7.45
C VAL A 3 12.26 -8.79 8.77
N TYR A 4 11.31 -9.49 9.40
CA TYR A 4 10.73 -9.05 10.69
C TYR A 4 11.67 -9.18 11.89
N SER A 5 12.84 -9.83 11.76
CA SER A 5 13.87 -9.86 12.79
C SER A 5 14.97 -8.81 12.61
N MET A 6 14.87 -7.99 11.55
CA MET A 6 15.81 -6.91 11.29
C MET A 6 15.47 -5.67 12.12
N SER A 7 16.47 -4.81 12.36
CA SER A 7 16.22 -3.47 12.89
C SER A 7 15.42 -2.65 11.88
N ARG A 8 14.67 -1.64 12.37
CA ARG A 8 13.85 -0.77 11.52
C ARG A 8 14.67 -0.09 10.42
N GLU A 9 15.91 0.31 10.73
CA GLU A 9 16.85 0.88 9.76
C GLU A 9 17.21 -0.13 8.66
N LYS A 10 17.55 -1.36 9.02
CA LYS A 10 17.84 -2.42 8.06
C LYS A 10 16.62 -2.81 7.23
N MET A 11 15.43 -2.80 7.83
CA MET A 11 14.18 -3.02 7.10
C MET A 11 13.92 -1.92 6.08
N GLY A 12 14.19 -0.66 6.42
CA GLY A 12 14.08 0.47 5.49
C GLY A 12 15.02 0.32 4.29
N LEU A 13 16.27 -0.03 4.53
CA LEU A 13 17.24 -0.28 3.45
C LEU A 13 16.83 -1.48 2.59
N TYR A 14 16.34 -2.53 3.20
CA TYR A 14 15.81 -3.71 2.48
C TYR A 14 14.59 -3.35 1.64
N ALA A 15 13.65 -2.60 2.20
CA ALA A 15 12.47 -2.15 1.49
C ALA A 15 12.83 -1.29 0.27
N LEU A 16 13.78 -0.36 0.43
CA LEU A 16 14.29 0.46 -0.67
C LEU A 16 14.95 -0.41 -1.76
N TYR A 17 15.76 -1.38 -1.35
CA TYR A 17 16.40 -2.32 -2.26
C TYR A 17 15.37 -3.16 -3.02
N MET A 18 14.39 -3.72 -2.32
CA MET A 18 13.37 -4.56 -2.93
C MET A 18 12.41 -3.77 -3.81
N SER A 19 12.10 -2.52 -3.47
CA SER A 19 11.28 -1.65 -4.34
C SER A 19 12.01 -1.29 -5.63
N THR A 20 13.33 -1.26 -5.59
CA THR A 20 14.16 -1.00 -6.78
C THR A 20 14.38 -2.24 -7.64
N LEU A 21 14.62 -3.39 -7.03
CA LEU A 21 14.98 -4.62 -7.74
C LEU A 21 13.80 -5.55 -8.01
N GLY A 22 12.84 -5.61 -7.09
CA GLY A 22 11.70 -6.52 -7.19
C GLY A 22 10.65 -6.09 -8.21
N ASN A 23 10.61 -4.80 -8.54
CA ASN A 23 9.64 -4.19 -9.43
C ASN A 23 10.25 -3.68 -10.75
N MET A 24 11.25 -4.36 -11.29
CA MET A 24 11.99 -4.02 -12.50
C MET A 24 13.16 -3.03 -12.25
N PRO A 25 14.40 -3.56 -12.18
CA PRO A 25 15.62 -2.77 -11.91
C PRO A 25 15.82 -1.56 -12.84
N ASP A 26 15.40 -1.70 -14.10
CA ASP A 26 15.61 -0.66 -15.11
C ASP A 26 14.68 0.55 -14.95
N LEU A 27 13.59 0.42 -14.20
CA LEU A 27 12.66 1.52 -13.97
C LEU A 27 13.17 2.58 -13.00
N PHE A 28 14.09 2.20 -12.13
CA PHE A 28 14.58 3.08 -11.07
C PHE A 28 16.00 3.57 -11.31
N ALA A 29 16.71 2.99 -12.27
CA ALA A 29 18.04 3.46 -12.65
C ALA A 29 17.95 4.90 -13.18
N GLY A 30 18.51 5.84 -12.41
CA GLY A 30 18.58 7.25 -12.79
C GLY A 30 17.29 8.05 -12.61
N LYS A 31 16.29 7.57 -11.87
CA LYS A 31 15.04 8.31 -11.63
C LYS A 31 14.96 8.91 -10.23
N PRO A 32 14.50 10.18 -10.10
CA PRO A 32 14.51 10.89 -8.82
C PRO A 32 13.55 10.30 -7.76
N HIS A 33 12.63 9.42 -8.15
CA HIS A 33 11.61 8.91 -7.23
C HIS A 33 12.15 7.95 -6.15
N ALA A 34 13.18 7.15 -6.47
CA ALA A 34 13.82 6.29 -5.49
C ALA A 34 14.63 7.08 -4.45
N SER A 35 15.06 8.30 -4.79
CA SER A 35 15.86 9.16 -3.91
C SER A 35 15.01 10.07 -3.00
N GLN A 36 13.70 10.18 -3.24
CA GLN A 36 12.82 11.05 -2.44
C GLN A 36 12.35 10.42 -1.14
N ILE A 37 12.40 9.09 -1.04
CA ILE A 37 12.04 8.38 0.19
C ILE A 37 13.32 7.78 0.75
N LYS A 38 13.91 8.47 1.71
CA LYS A 38 15.12 8.01 2.38
C LYS A 38 14.91 6.72 3.15
N ASP A 39 13.71 6.51 3.67
CA ASP A 39 13.30 5.29 4.35
C ASP A 39 11.80 5.09 4.16
N PRO A 40 11.37 4.11 3.34
CA PRO A 40 9.95 3.85 3.09
C PRO A 40 9.18 3.39 4.33
N LEU A 41 9.86 3.04 5.42
CA LEU A 41 9.22 2.73 6.70
C LEU A 41 9.07 3.95 7.62
N LEU A 42 9.70 5.07 7.29
CA LEU A 42 9.72 6.29 8.10
C LEU A 42 9.05 7.49 7.42
N TYR A 43 8.31 7.24 6.34
CA TYR A 43 7.53 8.31 5.71
C TYR A 43 6.45 8.80 6.69
N ASP A 44 6.37 10.11 6.86
CA ASP A 44 5.37 10.74 7.72
C ASP A 44 4.20 11.27 6.88
N VAL A 45 3.03 10.68 7.06
CA VAL A 45 1.79 11.23 6.52
C VAL A 45 1.49 12.55 7.22
N PRO A 46 1.23 13.65 6.47
CA PRO A 46 0.92 14.93 7.08
C PRO A 46 -0.21 14.82 8.12
N GLU A 47 0.02 15.36 9.31
CA GLU A 47 -0.94 15.28 10.41
C GLU A 47 -2.27 15.97 10.07
N GLU A 48 -2.23 17.03 9.25
CA GLU A 48 -3.44 17.69 8.77
C GLU A 48 -4.37 16.76 7.98
N TYR A 49 -3.86 15.74 7.29
CA TYR A 49 -4.70 14.77 6.57
C TYR A 49 -5.48 13.88 7.54
N LYS A 50 -4.85 13.48 8.64
CA LYS A 50 -5.48 12.65 9.67
C LYS A 50 -6.54 13.45 10.46
N GLN A 51 -6.27 14.73 10.70
CA GLN A 51 -7.19 15.62 11.41
C GLN A 51 -8.39 16.01 10.55
N ALA A 52 -8.18 16.23 9.26
CA ALA A 52 -9.24 16.57 8.32
C ALA A 52 -10.21 15.39 8.09
N ASP A 53 -9.73 14.15 8.20
CA ASP A 53 -10.52 12.94 8.03
C ASP A 53 -10.18 11.93 9.13
N PRO A 54 -10.94 11.90 10.24
CA PRO A 54 -10.70 10.95 11.33
C PRO A 54 -10.80 9.47 10.94
N GLN A 55 -11.59 9.14 9.92
CA GLN A 55 -11.66 7.77 9.40
C GLN A 55 -10.34 7.39 8.73
N PHE A 56 -9.76 8.30 7.97
CA PHE A 56 -8.42 8.11 7.42
C PHE A 56 -7.37 7.99 8.53
N GLY A 57 -7.45 8.83 9.56
CA GLY A 57 -6.54 8.76 10.71
C GLY A 57 -6.50 7.38 11.35
N LYS A 58 -7.68 6.78 11.61
CA LYS A 58 -7.79 5.42 12.16
C LYS A 58 -7.28 4.36 11.18
N LEU A 59 -7.58 4.51 9.90
CA LEU A 59 -7.14 3.58 8.87
C LEU A 59 -5.62 3.51 8.79
N ILE A 60 -4.95 4.67 8.74
CA ILE A 60 -3.50 4.73 8.59
C ILE A 60 -2.78 4.32 9.88
N GLU A 61 -3.32 4.65 11.05
CA GLU A 61 -2.79 4.20 12.33
C GLU A 61 -2.76 2.68 12.43
N GLU A 62 -3.83 2.01 11.98
CA GLU A 62 -3.86 0.54 11.92
C GLU A 62 -2.84 0.01 10.90
N ALA A 63 -2.80 0.59 9.71
CA ALA A 63 -1.89 0.16 8.66
C ALA A 63 -0.41 0.25 9.07
N GLU A 64 -0.02 1.31 9.75
CA GLU A 64 1.36 1.56 10.17
C GLU A 64 1.90 0.55 11.19
N LYS A 65 1.04 -0.16 11.91
CA LYS A 65 1.45 -1.23 12.84
C LYS A 65 2.22 -2.35 12.13
N TYR A 66 1.98 -2.53 10.84
CA TYR A 66 2.52 -3.65 10.06
C TYR A 66 3.64 -3.26 9.12
N LEU A 67 4.13 -2.02 9.16
CA LEU A 67 5.30 -1.60 8.39
C LEU A 67 6.47 -2.55 8.62
N GLY A 68 7.08 -3.02 7.53
CA GLY A 68 8.20 -3.96 7.59
C GLY A 68 7.80 -5.44 7.59
N TYR A 69 6.51 -5.78 7.68
CA TYR A 69 6.05 -7.16 7.55
C TYR A 69 6.31 -7.68 6.13
N PRO A 70 6.80 -8.92 5.98
CA PRO A 70 7.10 -9.48 4.66
C PRO A 70 5.85 -9.80 3.86
N TYR A 71 5.98 -9.80 2.53
CA TYR A 71 4.93 -10.31 1.65
C TYR A 71 4.84 -11.84 1.76
N VAL A 72 3.64 -12.34 2.01
CA VAL A 72 3.34 -13.78 2.02
C VAL A 72 2.07 -14.02 1.20
N TRP A 73 2.19 -14.75 0.11
CA TRP A 73 1.08 -15.09 -0.76
C TRP A 73 -0.05 -15.78 0.02
N GLY A 74 -1.27 -15.24 -0.09
CA GLY A 74 -2.43 -15.73 0.66
C GLY A 74 -2.46 -15.31 2.13
N GLY A 75 -1.44 -14.60 2.62
CA GLY A 75 -1.39 -14.11 3.99
C GLY A 75 -2.46 -13.06 4.26
N ALA A 76 -3.10 -13.11 5.43
CA ALA A 76 -4.25 -12.27 5.74
C ALA A 76 -4.36 -11.87 7.22
N SER A 77 -3.33 -12.09 8.02
CA SER A 77 -3.31 -11.76 9.45
C SER A 77 -1.90 -11.44 9.93
N PRO A 78 -1.75 -10.75 11.08
CA PRO A 78 -0.43 -10.49 11.65
C PRO A 78 0.39 -11.76 11.94
N SER A 79 -0.27 -12.87 12.24
CA SER A 79 0.41 -14.15 12.54
C SER A 79 0.95 -14.85 11.29
N THR A 80 0.36 -14.62 10.12
CA THR A 80 0.77 -15.21 8.84
C THR A 80 1.57 -14.25 7.99
N SER A 81 1.61 -12.95 8.36
CA SER A 81 1.87 -11.84 7.46
C SER A 81 0.81 -11.73 6.37
N PHE A 82 1.06 -10.96 5.31
CA PHE A 82 0.03 -10.50 4.40
C PHE A 82 0.46 -10.61 2.93
N ASP A 83 -0.51 -10.79 2.04
CA ASP A 83 -0.41 -10.35 0.66
C ASP A 83 -1.04 -8.94 0.50
N CYS A 84 -1.11 -8.42 -0.72
CA CYS A 84 -1.60 -7.05 -0.98
C CYS A 84 -3.03 -6.84 -0.50
N SER A 85 -3.95 -7.70 -0.91
CA SER A 85 -5.36 -7.61 -0.52
C SER A 85 -5.60 -8.05 0.92
N GLY A 86 -4.83 -9.02 1.42
CA GLY A 86 -4.89 -9.46 2.82
C GLY A 86 -4.56 -8.35 3.79
N PHE A 87 -3.53 -7.57 3.50
CA PHE A 87 -3.16 -6.38 4.27
C PHE A 87 -4.29 -5.34 4.28
N VAL A 88 -4.78 -4.96 3.11
CA VAL A 88 -5.83 -3.94 2.99
C VAL A 88 -7.13 -4.40 3.68
N CYS A 89 -7.56 -5.65 3.47
CA CYS A 89 -8.73 -6.19 4.15
C CYS A 89 -8.59 -6.17 5.67
N TRP A 90 -7.43 -6.59 6.18
CA TRP A 90 -7.15 -6.56 7.62
C TRP A 90 -7.25 -5.15 8.19
N VAL A 91 -6.60 -4.20 7.56
CA VAL A 91 -6.61 -2.80 8.01
C VAL A 91 -8.03 -2.23 8.03
N ILE A 92 -8.79 -2.43 6.96
CA ILE A 92 -10.19 -1.98 6.87
C ILE A 92 -11.04 -2.58 7.99
N ASN A 93 -10.92 -3.88 8.21
CA ASN A 93 -11.74 -4.60 9.19
C ASN A 93 -11.37 -4.29 10.65
N ASN A 94 -10.15 -3.82 10.91
CA ASN A 94 -9.62 -3.66 12.27
C ASN A 94 -9.30 -2.21 12.66
N CYS A 95 -9.46 -1.24 11.78
CA CYS A 95 -9.14 0.17 12.08
C CYS A 95 -10.14 0.86 13.00
N GLY A 96 -11.29 0.26 13.26
CA GLY A 96 -12.29 0.82 14.18
C GLY A 96 -13.28 1.80 13.54
N ASN A 97 -13.36 1.84 12.20
CA ASN A 97 -14.34 2.67 11.47
C ASN A 97 -15.70 1.97 11.27
N GLY A 98 -15.84 0.72 11.72
CA GLY A 98 -17.06 -0.06 11.54
C GLY A 98 -17.20 -0.71 10.15
N TRP A 99 -16.18 -0.60 9.30
CA TRP A 99 -16.17 -1.28 8.00
C TRP A 99 -15.86 -2.76 8.15
N ASN A 100 -16.45 -3.55 7.27
CA ASN A 100 -16.16 -4.98 7.16
C ASN A 100 -16.24 -5.44 5.71
N VAL A 101 -15.10 -5.76 5.13
CA VAL A 101 -14.99 -6.30 3.76
C VAL A 101 -14.66 -7.80 3.77
N GLY A 102 -14.56 -8.41 4.95
CA GLY A 102 -14.12 -9.80 5.10
C GLY A 102 -12.70 -10.00 4.58
N ARG A 103 -12.46 -11.18 3.99
CA ARG A 103 -11.23 -11.49 3.25
C ARG A 103 -11.55 -11.68 1.77
N THR A 104 -11.06 -10.79 0.93
CA THR A 104 -11.28 -10.85 -0.51
C THR A 104 -10.01 -10.50 -1.29
N THR A 105 -10.05 -10.61 -2.60
CA THR A 105 -8.95 -10.27 -3.50
C THR A 105 -8.89 -8.78 -3.78
N ALA A 106 -7.83 -8.32 -4.44
CA ALA A 106 -7.73 -6.94 -4.93
C ALA A 106 -8.93 -6.58 -5.83
N ASP A 107 -9.33 -7.50 -6.71
CA ASP A 107 -10.49 -7.29 -7.57
C ASP A 107 -11.82 -7.28 -6.78
N GLY A 108 -11.94 -8.15 -5.79
CA GLY A 108 -13.12 -8.20 -4.92
C GLY A 108 -13.32 -6.93 -4.09
N LEU A 109 -12.23 -6.26 -3.67
CA LEU A 109 -12.31 -4.99 -2.94
C LEU A 109 -13.01 -3.88 -3.74
N ARG A 110 -12.97 -3.93 -5.06
CA ARG A 110 -13.66 -2.97 -5.92
C ARG A 110 -15.17 -2.91 -5.67
N SER A 111 -15.78 -4.04 -5.32
CA SER A 111 -17.22 -4.10 -5.05
C SER A 111 -17.66 -3.38 -3.77
N TYR A 112 -16.70 -3.08 -2.89
CA TYR A 112 -16.92 -2.31 -1.66
C TYR A 112 -16.63 -0.82 -1.82
N CYS A 113 -16.32 -0.38 -3.05
CA CYS A 113 -15.89 0.99 -3.33
C CYS A 113 -16.76 1.63 -4.40
N SER A 114 -16.98 2.93 -4.25
CA SER A 114 -17.41 3.79 -5.33
C SER A 114 -16.20 4.30 -6.12
N TYR A 115 -16.28 4.33 -7.44
CA TYR A 115 -15.22 4.88 -8.29
C TYR A 115 -14.96 6.35 -7.95
N VAL A 116 -13.66 6.71 -7.92
CA VAL A 116 -13.21 8.08 -7.70
C VAL A 116 -12.30 8.48 -8.85
N SER A 117 -12.57 9.65 -9.46
CA SER A 117 -11.66 10.18 -10.48
C SER A 117 -10.29 10.50 -9.87
N PRO A 118 -9.18 10.40 -10.64
CA PRO A 118 -7.86 10.74 -10.12
C PRO A 118 -7.76 12.16 -9.55
N SER A 119 -8.51 13.12 -10.10
CA SER A 119 -8.56 14.50 -9.59
C SER A 119 -9.27 14.66 -8.25
N ASP A 120 -10.14 13.70 -7.90
CA ASP A 120 -10.92 13.71 -6.66
C ASP A 120 -10.39 12.75 -5.60
N ALA A 121 -9.30 12.04 -5.92
CA ALA A 121 -8.69 11.10 -5.00
C ALA A 121 -8.17 11.80 -3.74
N LYS A 122 -8.45 11.22 -2.59
CA LYS A 122 -8.03 11.74 -1.28
C LYS A 122 -7.40 10.66 -0.42
N PRO A 123 -6.65 11.04 0.63
CA PRO A 123 -6.14 10.07 1.59
C PRO A 123 -7.24 9.15 2.13
N GLY A 124 -6.99 7.85 2.16
CA GLY A 124 -7.95 6.83 2.57
C GLY A 124 -8.65 6.12 1.42
N ASP A 125 -8.64 6.67 0.22
CA ASP A 125 -9.10 5.94 -0.96
C ASP A 125 -8.19 4.74 -1.24
N LEU A 126 -8.76 3.65 -1.74
CA LEU A 126 -7.97 2.53 -2.24
C LEU A 126 -7.42 2.87 -3.62
N ILE A 127 -6.18 2.52 -3.87
CA ILE A 127 -5.57 2.60 -5.19
C ILE A 127 -5.39 1.19 -5.74
N ILE A 128 -5.87 0.96 -6.95
CA ILE A 128 -6.02 -0.36 -7.54
C ILE A 128 -5.22 -0.41 -8.84
N PHE A 129 -4.48 -1.50 -9.01
CA PHE A 129 -3.59 -1.74 -10.14
C PHE A 129 -3.94 -3.05 -10.85
N GLN A 130 -3.51 -3.17 -12.11
CA GLN A 130 -3.69 -4.34 -12.94
C GLN A 130 -2.39 -4.72 -13.65
N GLY A 131 -2.29 -5.98 -14.09
CA GLY A 131 -1.17 -6.44 -14.89
C GLY A 131 0.17 -6.57 -14.15
N ASN A 132 0.17 -6.53 -12.82
CA ASN A 132 1.37 -6.77 -12.02
C ASN A 132 1.81 -8.23 -12.09
N TYR A 133 0.87 -9.16 -12.29
CA TYR A 133 1.06 -10.55 -12.61
C TYR A 133 -0.11 -11.05 -13.46
N ASP A 134 -0.01 -12.25 -14.01
CA ASP A 134 -1.03 -12.81 -14.89
C ASP A 134 -2.28 -13.21 -14.10
N THR A 135 -3.26 -12.31 -14.08
CA THR A 135 -4.57 -12.52 -13.48
C THR A 135 -5.60 -11.60 -14.14
N PRO A 136 -6.84 -12.06 -14.36
CA PRO A 136 -7.92 -11.18 -14.81
C PRO A 136 -8.24 -10.11 -13.77
N GLY A 137 -8.57 -8.89 -14.25
CA GLY A 137 -8.96 -7.78 -13.39
C GLY A 137 -7.78 -7.16 -12.64
N SER A 138 -8.02 -6.71 -11.43
CA SER A 138 -6.99 -6.08 -10.62
C SER A 138 -6.06 -7.10 -9.96
N SER A 139 -4.78 -6.79 -9.95
CA SER A 139 -3.71 -7.66 -9.45
C SER A 139 -3.05 -7.14 -8.17
N HIS A 140 -3.23 -5.86 -7.84
CA HIS A 140 -2.62 -5.23 -6.68
C HIS A 140 -3.50 -4.11 -6.13
N VAL A 141 -3.39 -3.85 -4.83
CA VAL A 141 -4.12 -2.81 -4.14
C VAL A 141 -3.26 -2.21 -3.03
N GLY A 142 -3.39 -0.90 -2.84
CA GLY A 142 -2.81 -0.17 -1.73
C GLY A 142 -3.81 0.84 -1.15
N ILE A 143 -3.39 1.54 -0.11
CA ILE A 143 -4.14 2.64 0.50
C ILE A 143 -3.44 3.93 0.09
N TYR A 144 -4.16 4.80 -0.62
CA TYR A 144 -3.65 6.12 -1.01
C TYR A 144 -3.56 7.02 0.23
N VAL A 145 -2.45 7.72 0.37
CA VAL A 145 -2.21 8.58 1.54
C VAL A 145 -1.99 10.05 1.16
N GLY A 146 -2.31 10.42 -0.07
CA GLY A 146 -2.05 11.76 -0.60
C GLY A 146 -0.62 11.94 -1.11
N ASN A 147 -0.32 13.08 -1.71
CA ASN A 147 1.02 13.43 -2.21
C ASN A 147 1.66 12.39 -3.15
N ASN A 148 0.85 11.72 -3.96
CA ASN A 148 1.32 10.62 -4.81
C ASN A 148 2.01 9.49 -4.03
N MET A 149 1.57 9.24 -2.80
CA MET A 149 2.08 8.18 -1.95
C MET A 149 0.98 7.17 -1.63
N MET A 150 1.38 5.91 -1.48
CA MET A 150 0.52 4.84 -0.95
C MET A 150 1.27 4.05 0.12
N ILE A 151 0.51 3.43 1.03
CA ILE A 151 1.00 2.33 1.85
C ILE A 151 0.42 1.03 1.28
N HIS A 152 1.27 0.05 1.07
CA HIS A 152 0.85 -1.21 0.47
C HIS A 152 1.72 -2.38 0.95
N CYS A 153 1.20 -3.58 0.76
CA CYS A 153 2.00 -4.78 0.95
C CYS A 153 2.80 -5.07 -0.33
N GLY A 154 3.97 -4.42 -0.41
CA GLY A 154 5.07 -4.85 -1.25
C GLY A 154 5.85 -5.94 -0.50
N ASN A 155 7.13 -6.00 -0.64
CA ASN A 155 7.97 -6.88 0.17
C ASN A 155 9.15 -6.10 0.73
N PRO A 156 9.01 -5.49 1.90
CA PRO A 156 7.92 -5.59 2.90
C PRO A 156 6.77 -4.59 2.69
N ILE A 157 5.83 -4.57 3.63
CA ILE A 157 4.82 -3.49 3.76
C ILE A 157 5.56 -2.18 3.95
N GLN A 158 5.24 -1.18 3.11
CA GLN A 158 6.00 0.05 3.00
C GLN A 158 5.17 1.17 2.39
N TYR A 159 5.65 2.40 2.55
CA TYR A 159 5.22 3.53 1.75
C TYR A 159 5.94 3.53 0.39
N THR A 160 5.24 3.87 -0.67
CA THR A 160 5.77 3.89 -2.03
C THR A 160 5.18 5.05 -2.81
N SER A 161 6.00 5.75 -3.59
CA SER A 161 5.52 6.74 -4.55
C SER A 161 4.84 6.07 -5.72
N ILE A 162 3.63 6.51 -6.05
CA ILE A 162 2.88 6.05 -7.22
C ILE A 162 3.25 6.80 -8.50
N ALA A 163 4.14 7.80 -8.41
CA ALA A 163 4.49 8.64 -9.56
C ALA A 163 5.48 7.99 -10.53
N SER A 164 6.03 6.82 -10.20
CA SER A 164 6.92 6.09 -11.11
C SER A 164 6.18 5.57 -12.34
N SER A 165 6.91 5.39 -13.44
CA SER A 165 6.33 4.85 -14.67
C SER A 165 5.72 3.45 -14.49
N TYR A 166 6.33 2.60 -13.65
CA TYR A 166 5.79 1.28 -13.32
C TYR A 166 4.38 1.38 -12.73
N TRP A 167 4.19 2.14 -11.66
CA TRP A 167 2.88 2.27 -11.02
C TRP A 167 1.87 2.99 -11.91
N GLN A 168 2.30 3.98 -12.68
CA GLN A 168 1.41 4.67 -13.63
C GLN A 168 0.94 3.77 -14.77
N GLN A 169 1.80 2.89 -15.28
CA GLN A 169 1.43 1.93 -16.33
C GLN A 169 0.45 0.85 -15.82
N HIS A 170 0.53 0.50 -14.55
CA HIS A 170 -0.33 -0.50 -13.94
C HIS A 170 -1.56 0.10 -13.22
N PHE A 171 -1.67 1.41 -13.16
CA PHE A 171 -2.80 2.08 -12.53
C PHE A 171 -4.12 1.70 -13.20
N MET A 172 -5.11 1.33 -12.39
CA MET A 172 -6.44 0.96 -12.84
C MET A 172 -7.49 1.96 -12.37
N ALA A 173 -7.59 2.20 -11.06
CA ALA A 173 -8.62 3.07 -10.49
C ALA A 173 -8.30 3.49 -9.06
N PHE A 174 -8.95 4.57 -8.62
CA PHE A 174 -9.18 4.84 -7.21
C PHE A 174 -10.60 4.38 -6.82
N GLY A 175 -10.76 3.90 -5.60
CA GLY A 175 -12.04 3.50 -5.04
C GLY A 175 -12.21 4.02 -3.61
N ARG A 176 -13.36 4.59 -3.32
CA ARG A 176 -13.72 5.06 -1.97
C ARG A 176 -14.65 4.08 -1.30
N LEU A 177 -14.27 3.63 -0.11
CA LEU A 177 -15.13 2.77 0.73
C LEU A 177 -16.45 3.48 1.07
N HIS A 178 -17.55 2.73 1.08
CA HIS A 178 -18.89 3.22 1.41
C HIS A 178 -19.59 2.29 2.38
#